data_7428834a30c1791f0c2bcf5ee1687154
#
_entry.id   7428834a30c1791f0c2bcf5ee1687154
#
_cell.length_a   1.000
_cell.length_b   1.000
_cell.length_c   1.000
_cell.angle_alpha   90.00
_cell.angle_beta   90.00
_cell.angle_gamma   90.00
#
_symmetry.space_group_name_H-M   'P 1'
#
loop_
_entity.id
_entity.type
_entity.pdbx_description
1 polymer ?
#
loop_
_entity_poly.entity_id
_entity_poly.type
_entity_poly.pdbx_seq_one_letter_code
_entity_poly.pdbx_strand_id
1 'polypeptide(L)'
;LYMARQGDKYLAGVLLYVTANVVHTQYISATTEGKELHAVDAICHQIIKEDYKDVHYFDFGTSNEDSGCFLNAGLIQQKEGFGGRAVCYDQYEWEITEDLLTSSCLPTIRK
;
A
#
# COMPACT_ATOMS: atom_id res chain seq x y z
N LEU A 1 1.57 13.40 8.07
CA LEU A 1 2.98 13.16 7.74
C LEU A 1 3.74 12.80 9.01
N TYR A 2 4.44 11.68 8.96
CA TYR A 2 5.37 11.25 10.00
C TYR A 2 6.80 11.44 9.53
N MET A 3 7.65 11.92 10.41
CA MET A 3 9.07 12.14 10.11
C MET A 3 9.91 11.56 11.25
N ALA A 4 10.88 10.73 10.92
CA ALA A 4 11.90 10.30 11.86
C ALA A 4 13.10 11.27 11.80
N ARG A 5 13.51 11.73 12.95
CA ARG A 5 14.61 12.70 13.09
C ARG A 5 15.59 12.25 14.21
N GLN A 6 16.86 12.42 13.95
CA GLN A 6 17.89 12.27 14.95
C GLN A 6 18.69 13.59 15.04
N GLY A 7 18.56 14.30 16.16
CA GLY A 7 19.08 15.67 16.25
C GLY A 7 18.42 16.58 15.20
N ASP A 8 19.21 17.20 14.35
CA ASP A 8 18.74 18.08 13.28
C ASP A 8 18.57 17.38 11.92
N LYS A 9 18.89 16.08 11.86
CA LYS A 9 18.80 15.30 10.62
C LYS A 9 17.48 14.57 10.49
N TYR A 10 16.80 14.76 9.38
CA TYR A 10 15.66 13.95 8.97
C TYR A 10 16.14 12.66 8.30
N LEU A 11 15.69 11.52 8.80
CA LEU A 11 16.14 10.21 8.37
C LEU A 11 15.13 9.51 7.47
N ALA A 12 13.84 9.68 7.74
CA ALA A 12 12.77 9.08 6.97
C ALA A 12 11.48 9.88 7.10
N GLY A 13 10.57 9.66 6.17
CA GLY A 13 9.23 10.22 6.19
C GLY A 13 8.20 9.26 5.62
N VAL A 14 7.01 9.30 6.19
CA VAL A 14 5.85 8.52 5.73
C VAL A 14 4.64 9.44 5.64
N LEU A 15 4.06 9.54 4.46
CA LEU A 15 2.80 10.25 4.23
C LEU A 15 1.64 9.26 4.26
N LEU A 16 0.66 9.54 5.11
CA LEU A 16 -0.54 8.71 5.27
C LEU A 16 -1.77 9.41 4.72
N TYR A 17 -2.66 8.63 4.13
CA TYR A 17 -4.06 8.99 3.96
C TYR A 17 -4.89 8.22 4.98
N VAL A 18 -5.64 8.94 5.80
CA VAL A 18 -6.40 8.36 6.91
C VAL A 18 -7.90 8.52 6.65
N THR A 19 -8.60 7.40 6.67
CA THR A 19 -10.06 7.34 6.63
C THR A 19 -10.60 6.73 7.93
N ALA A 20 -11.91 6.61 8.05
CA ALA A 20 -12.51 6.01 9.24
C ALA A 20 -12.05 4.56 9.51
N ASN A 21 -11.77 3.79 8.48
CA ASN A 21 -11.48 2.36 8.59
C ASN A 21 -10.08 1.95 8.12
N VAL A 22 -9.39 2.84 7.39
CA VAL A 22 -8.14 2.51 6.71
C VAL A 22 -7.12 3.60 6.93
N VAL A 23 -5.92 3.23 7.29
CA VAL A 23 -4.71 4.06 7.22
C VAL A 23 -3.86 3.54 6.06
N HIS A 24 -3.68 4.37 5.04
CA HIS A 24 -2.94 4.04 3.83
C HIS A 24 -1.62 4.78 3.76
N THR A 25 -0.53 4.06 3.53
CA THR A 25 0.78 4.67 3.29
C THR A 25 0.90 5.08 1.82
N GLN A 26 0.86 6.39 1.57
CA GLN A 26 0.92 6.92 0.21
C GLN A 26 2.36 7.06 -0.28
N TYR A 27 3.23 7.62 0.55
CA TYR A 27 4.65 7.77 0.25
C TYR A 27 5.49 7.38 1.44
N ILE A 28 6.56 6.63 1.16
CA ILE A 28 7.59 6.24 2.11
C ILE A 28 8.94 6.61 1.50
N SER A 29 9.74 7.34 2.25
CA SER A 29 11.08 7.72 1.82
C SER A 29 12.04 7.68 3.00
N ALA A 30 13.28 7.30 2.74
CA ALA A 30 14.34 7.28 3.72
C ALA A 30 15.69 7.67 3.09
N THR A 31 16.51 8.36 3.87
CA THR A 31 17.91 8.60 3.52
C THR A 31 18.71 7.30 3.66
N THR A 32 19.93 7.28 3.13
CA THR A 32 20.84 6.13 3.30
C THR A 32 21.07 5.83 4.78
N GLU A 33 21.36 6.87 5.58
CA GLU A 33 21.51 6.75 7.04
C GLU A 33 20.22 6.28 7.71
N GLY A 34 19.06 6.79 7.26
CA GLY A 34 17.76 6.36 7.77
C GLY A 34 17.45 4.89 7.51
N LYS A 35 17.89 4.36 6.37
CA LYS A 35 17.77 2.92 6.06
C LYS A 35 18.64 2.08 6.98
N GLU A 36 19.88 2.50 7.22
CA GLU A 36 20.81 1.81 8.13
C GLU A 36 20.30 1.80 9.57
N LEU A 37 19.64 2.86 10.00
CA LEU A 37 19.08 3.02 11.36
C LEU A 37 17.64 2.49 11.47
N HIS A 38 17.08 1.89 10.43
CA HIS A 38 15.71 1.37 10.42
C HIS A 38 14.65 2.43 10.77
N ALA A 39 14.82 3.64 10.27
CA ALA A 39 13.96 4.78 10.62
C ALA A 39 12.51 4.59 10.14
N VAL A 40 12.29 3.95 8.98
CA VAL A 40 10.95 3.61 8.48
C VAL A 40 10.27 2.59 9.40
N ASP A 41 11.01 1.61 9.89
CA ASP A 41 10.50 0.59 10.81
C ASP A 41 10.01 1.24 12.10
N ALA A 42 10.76 2.19 12.64
CA ALA A 42 10.37 2.95 13.83
C ALA A 42 9.07 3.76 13.59
N ILE A 43 8.94 4.42 12.44
CA ILE A 43 7.72 5.15 12.08
C ILE A 43 6.53 4.19 11.96
N CYS A 44 6.68 3.09 11.22
CA CYS A 44 5.61 2.10 11.05
C CYS A 44 5.19 1.48 12.38
N HIS A 45 6.15 1.18 13.26
CA HIS A 45 5.86 0.68 14.61
C HIS A 45 4.99 1.68 15.39
N GLN A 46 5.38 2.96 15.40
CA GLN A 46 4.62 4.01 16.08
C GLN A 46 3.19 4.12 15.55
N ILE A 47 3.03 4.12 14.22
CA ILE A 47 1.72 4.24 13.58
C ILE A 47 0.84 3.04 13.92
N ILE A 48 1.34 1.83 13.73
CA ILE A 48 0.55 0.59 13.84
C ILE A 48 0.25 0.24 15.30
N LYS A 49 1.23 0.40 16.19
CA LYS A 49 1.12 -0.05 17.57
C LYS A 49 0.54 0.99 18.53
N GLU A 50 0.70 2.28 18.20
CA GLU A 50 0.29 3.36 19.09
C GLU A 50 -0.80 4.24 18.47
N ASP A 51 -0.50 5.00 17.43
CA ASP A 51 -1.36 6.09 16.98
C ASP A 51 -2.64 5.60 16.29
N TYR A 52 -2.58 4.50 15.56
CA TYR A 52 -3.69 3.91 14.82
C TYR A 52 -3.93 2.42 15.14
N LYS A 53 -3.64 2.03 16.37
CA LYS A 53 -3.79 0.62 16.83
C LYS A 53 -5.21 0.07 16.70
N ASP A 54 -6.22 0.92 16.69
CA ASP A 54 -7.64 0.53 16.64
C ASP A 54 -8.26 0.64 15.23
N VAL A 55 -7.47 1.04 14.22
CA VAL A 55 -7.96 1.08 12.85
C VAL A 55 -8.17 -0.34 12.31
N HIS A 56 -9.20 -0.55 11.50
CA HIS A 56 -9.52 -1.88 10.98
C HIS A 56 -8.45 -2.40 10.01
N TYR A 57 -7.91 -1.51 9.16
CA TYR A 57 -6.92 -1.90 8.15
C TYR A 57 -5.79 -0.89 8.09
N PHE A 58 -4.58 -1.42 8.03
CA PHE A 58 -3.38 -0.66 7.66
C PHE A 58 -2.91 -1.14 6.29
N ASP A 59 -2.95 -0.25 5.31
CA ASP A 59 -2.66 -0.56 3.92
C ASP A 59 -1.30 0.00 3.51
N PHE A 60 -0.36 -0.88 3.20
CA PHE A 60 0.96 -0.52 2.70
C PHE A 60 1.00 -0.15 1.21
N GLY A 61 -0.13 -0.20 0.54
CA GLY A 61 -0.22 0.05 -0.89
C GLY A 61 0.33 -1.10 -1.75
N THR A 62 0.45 -0.82 -3.05
CA THR A 62 0.89 -1.82 -4.03
C THR A 62 2.36 -2.20 -3.88
N SER A 63 2.70 -3.44 -4.24
CA SER A 63 4.07 -3.91 -4.41
C SER A 63 4.37 -4.34 -5.85
N ASN A 64 3.49 -3.97 -6.77
CA ASN A 64 3.64 -4.25 -8.18
C ASN A 64 4.20 -3.05 -8.94
N GLU A 65 4.96 -3.33 -9.96
CA GLU A 65 5.51 -2.39 -10.94
C GLU A 65 4.95 -2.72 -12.32
N ASP A 66 5.26 -1.89 -13.30
CA ASP A 66 4.85 -2.09 -14.69
C ASP A 66 3.35 -2.37 -14.84
N SER A 67 2.53 -1.44 -14.34
CA SER A 67 1.05 -1.53 -14.40
C SER A 67 0.47 -2.84 -13.82
N GLY A 68 1.14 -3.41 -12.83
CA GLY A 68 0.72 -4.64 -12.16
C GLY A 68 1.31 -5.93 -12.74
N CYS A 69 2.14 -5.83 -13.78
CA CYS A 69 2.71 -6.98 -14.47
C CYS A 69 3.95 -7.56 -13.79
N PHE A 70 4.59 -6.80 -12.91
CA PHE A 70 5.82 -7.21 -12.23
C PHE A 70 5.68 -7.07 -10.72
N LEU A 71 5.96 -8.15 -9.99
CA LEU A 71 5.99 -8.13 -8.53
C LEU A 71 7.37 -7.72 -8.03
N ASN A 72 7.44 -6.64 -7.25
CA ASN A 72 8.64 -6.27 -6.53
C ASN A 72 8.78 -7.12 -5.26
N ALA A 73 9.56 -8.20 -5.36
CA ALA A 73 9.71 -9.19 -4.29
C ALA A 73 10.35 -8.59 -3.02
N GLY A 74 11.30 -7.67 -3.16
CA GLY A 74 11.92 -7.00 -2.01
C GLY A 74 10.93 -6.13 -1.26
N LEU A 75 10.09 -5.40 -1.98
CA LEU A 75 9.09 -4.52 -1.40
C LEU A 75 7.99 -5.30 -0.67
N ILE A 76 7.48 -6.38 -1.26
CA ILE A 76 6.46 -7.20 -0.59
C ILE A 76 7.02 -7.90 0.64
N GLN A 77 8.25 -8.39 0.57
CA GLN A 77 8.93 -9.00 1.72
C GLN A 77 9.06 -8.03 2.90
N GLN A 78 9.41 -6.77 2.64
CA GLN A 78 9.47 -5.74 3.67
C GLN A 78 8.09 -5.53 4.33
N LYS A 79 7.02 -5.43 3.52
CA LYS A 79 5.65 -5.25 4.02
C LYS A 79 5.15 -6.46 4.83
N GLU A 80 5.48 -7.66 4.39
CA GLU A 80 5.18 -8.89 5.13
C GLU A 80 5.94 -8.97 6.45
N GLY A 81 7.14 -8.40 6.52
CA GLY A 81 7.92 -8.27 7.74
C GLY A 81 7.22 -7.46 8.84
N PHE A 82 6.38 -6.50 8.47
CA PHE A 82 5.50 -5.78 9.41
C PHE A 82 4.21 -6.55 9.79
N GLY A 83 4.03 -7.75 9.28
CA GLY A 83 2.83 -8.56 9.47
C GLY A 83 1.76 -8.38 8.39
N GLY A 84 2.07 -7.64 7.34
CA GLY A 84 1.18 -7.47 6.19
C GLY A 84 0.87 -8.80 5.50
N ARG A 85 -0.26 -8.84 4.81
CA ARG A 85 -0.63 -9.94 3.93
C ARG A 85 -1.12 -9.37 2.61
N ALA A 86 -0.74 -10.03 1.54
CA ALA A 86 -1.13 -9.62 0.21
C ALA A 86 -2.61 -9.93 -0.06
N VAL A 87 -3.27 -8.99 -0.72
CA VAL A 87 -4.61 -9.16 -1.28
C VAL A 87 -4.51 -8.87 -2.77
N CYS A 88 -5.02 -9.78 -3.59
CA CYS A 88 -5.06 -9.60 -5.03
C CYS A 88 -6.28 -8.78 -5.42
N TYR A 89 -6.05 -7.77 -6.25
CA TYR A 89 -7.11 -7.03 -6.94
C TYR A 89 -7.16 -7.51 -8.38
N ASP A 90 -8.19 -8.28 -8.72
CA ASP A 90 -8.35 -8.80 -10.05
C ASP A 90 -8.76 -7.68 -11.01
N GLN A 91 -8.17 -7.67 -12.18
CA GLN A 91 -8.55 -6.78 -13.27
C GLN A 91 -9.19 -7.63 -14.36
N TYR A 92 -10.39 -7.22 -14.78
CA TYR A 92 -11.14 -7.89 -15.81
C TYR A 92 -11.22 -6.98 -17.04
N GLU A 93 -10.87 -7.52 -18.19
CA GLU A 93 -10.99 -6.84 -19.47
C GLU A 93 -11.96 -7.61 -20.35
N TRP A 94 -12.87 -6.90 -20.97
CA TRP A 94 -13.84 -7.47 -21.88
C TRP A 94 -13.91 -6.65 -23.16
N GLU A 95 -13.62 -7.28 -24.29
CA GLU A 95 -13.81 -6.67 -25.59
C GLU A 95 -15.29 -6.67 -25.95
N ILE A 96 -15.87 -5.50 -26.13
CA ILE A 96 -17.29 -5.35 -26.51
C ILE A 96 -17.41 -5.49 -28.01
N THR A 97 -18.06 -6.56 -28.45
CA THR A 97 -18.39 -6.80 -29.86
C THR A 97 -19.89 -6.58 -30.11
N GLU A 98 -20.28 -6.37 -31.37
CA GLU A 98 -21.70 -6.21 -31.73
C GLU A 98 -22.54 -7.44 -31.31
N ASP A 99 -21.99 -8.64 -31.41
CA ASP A 99 -22.64 -9.88 -30.99
C ASP A 99 -22.96 -9.92 -29.50
N LEU A 100 -22.10 -9.32 -28.66
CA LEU A 100 -22.32 -9.20 -27.22
C LEU A 100 -23.42 -8.20 -26.89
N LEU A 101 -23.56 -7.12 -27.65
CA LEU A 101 -24.61 -6.10 -27.46
C LEU A 101 -26.00 -6.62 -27.80
N THR A 102 -26.10 -7.62 -28.67
CA THR A 102 -27.34 -8.27 -29.08
C THR A 102 -27.66 -9.54 -28.31
N SER A 103 -26.73 -10.03 -27.49
CA SER A 103 -26.89 -11.24 -26.66
C SER A 103 -27.72 -10.98 -25.42
N SER A 104 -28.69 -11.86 -25.15
CA SER A 104 -29.49 -11.86 -23.93
C SER A 104 -28.68 -12.29 -22.69
N CYS A 105 -27.41 -12.64 -22.85
CA CYS A 105 -26.52 -13.16 -21.82
C CYS A 105 -25.48 -12.11 -21.31
N LEU A 106 -25.76 -10.82 -21.47
CA LEU A 106 -24.90 -9.80 -20.91
C LEU A 106 -24.86 -9.91 -19.37
N PRO A 107 -23.67 -9.99 -18.77
CA PRO A 107 -23.57 -10.01 -17.33
C PRO A 107 -24.13 -8.70 -16.76
N THR A 108 -24.94 -8.81 -15.71
CA THR A 108 -25.44 -7.64 -15.00
C THR A 108 -24.29 -7.05 -14.18
N ILE A 109 -23.84 -5.85 -14.58
CA ILE A 109 -22.88 -5.09 -13.77
C ILE A 109 -23.66 -4.47 -12.62
N ARG A 110 -23.41 -4.93 -11.41
CA ARG A 110 -23.90 -4.28 -10.17
C ARG A 110 -22.86 -3.28 -9.70
N LYS A 111 -23.31 -2.04 -9.50
CA LYS A 111 -22.53 -1.01 -8.84
C LYS A 111 -22.43 -1.30 -7.34
#